data_38cbdb15a70b2a55f65c6f38a8974a72
#
_entry.id   38cbdb15a70b2a55f65c6f38a8974a72
#
_cell.length_a   1.000
_cell.length_b   1.000
_cell.length_c   1.000
_cell.angle_alpha   90.00
_cell.angle_beta   90.00
_cell.angle_gamma   90.00
#
_symmetry.space_group_name_H-M   'P 1'
#
loop_
_entity.id
_entity.type
_entity.pdbx_description
1 polymer ?
#
loop_
_entity_poly.entity_id
_entity_poly.type
_entity_poly.pdbx_seq_one_letter_code
_entity_poly.pdbx_strand_id
1 'polypeptide(L)'
;GTVLIPAGNYFIKGAITLKSNINLHIAEGARLEFSTEAADYLPMVLTKWEGTECFNYSPFIYAYQCTNVAVTGKGTIDGNGSVTFNGWHAIQGPAVDRLRQMGIDSVPVYQRVFGEGHYLRPCMIQFYGCKNVLVEDLKIYDSPFWIIHPVFCDNVTVRNVYIDSNNYNNDGCDPESCTNVLIEGMDFNVGDDGIAIKSGRDQDGWRIGQATENVIIRNCHFARWAITVGSEMSGGVRNIYIEDCKIDSCRNGIYFKSNPDRGGYFENLNMRRIEADVCLWGVINFRTNYHGYRGGNHPTLFRNICIEDVTCNRVDSVALMANGLPEAKLHNITLRNINVKKAPKAIQMENVVNLTLDNVVVNGEKVTAP
;
A
#
# COMPACT_ATOMS: atom_id res chain seq x y z
N GLY A 1 17.26 -19.12 -13.44
CA GLY A 1 16.48 -20.28 -13.90
C GLY A 1 15.02 -20.13 -13.58
N THR A 2 14.20 -21.04 -14.12
CA THR A 2 12.76 -21.10 -13.83
C THR A 2 12.45 -22.37 -13.09
N VAL A 3 11.75 -22.23 -11.96
CA VAL A 3 11.11 -23.33 -11.25
C VAL A 3 9.66 -23.36 -11.72
N LEU A 4 9.32 -24.36 -12.52
CA LEU A 4 7.97 -24.52 -13.07
C LEU A 4 7.11 -25.36 -12.11
N ILE A 5 5.97 -24.81 -11.72
CA ILE A 5 4.90 -25.53 -11.04
C ILE A 5 3.82 -25.84 -12.10
N PRO A 6 3.71 -27.08 -12.58
CA PRO A 6 2.74 -27.44 -13.60
C PRO A 6 1.31 -27.45 -13.05
N ALA A 7 0.31 -27.58 -13.93
CA ALA A 7 -1.09 -27.68 -13.53
C ALA A 7 -1.30 -28.78 -12.46
N GLY A 8 -2.06 -28.47 -11.40
CA GLY A 8 -2.32 -29.36 -10.26
C GLY A 8 -2.56 -28.58 -8.99
N ASN A 9 -2.98 -29.27 -7.93
CA ASN A 9 -3.16 -28.70 -6.59
C ASN A 9 -1.99 -29.09 -5.70
N TYR A 10 -1.38 -28.11 -5.05
CA TYR A 10 -0.18 -28.28 -4.24
C TYR A 10 -0.40 -27.67 -2.85
N PHE A 11 -0.34 -28.50 -1.83
CA PHE A 11 -0.29 -28.01 -0.47
C PHE A 11 1.14 -27.61 -0.12
N ILE A 12 1.32 -26.35 0.28
CA ILE A 12 2.61 -25.75 0.61
C ILE A 12 2.75 -25.67 2.13
N LYS A 13 3.58 -26.55 2.67
CA LYS A 13 3.87 -26.58 4.09
C LYS A 13 4.99 -25.60 4.43
N GLY A 14 4.63 -24.33 4.66
CA GLY A 14 5.55 -23.27 5.06
C GLY A 14 5.96 -22.33 3.94
N ALA A 15 7.01 -21.55 4.18
CA ALA A 15 7.41 -20.49 3.28
C ALA A 15 8.20 -20.99 2.06
N ILE A 16 7.96 -20.38 0.90
CA ILE A 16 8.82 -20.52 -0.28
C ILE A 16 9.85 -19.40 -0.26
N THR A 17 11.14 -19.76 -0.05
CA THR A 17 12.23 -18.78 -0.09
C THR A 17 12.90 -18.76 -1.45
N LEU A 18 12.79 -17.64 -2.16
CA LEU A 18 13.39 -17.43 -3.48
C LEU A 18 14.87 -17.05 -3.36
N LYS A 19 15.63 -17.33 -4.42
CA LYS A 19 17.04 -16.98 -4.57
C LYS A 19 17.25 -16.12 -5.80
N SER A 20 18.40 -15.47 -5.90
CA SER A 20 18.77 -14.67 -7.09
C SER A 20 18.71 -15.48 -8.36
N ASN A 21 18.28 -14.85 -9.45
CA ASN A 21 18.14 -15.41 -10.80
C ASN A 21 17.13 -16.58 -10.87
N ILE A 22 16.11 -16.56 -9.99
CA ILE A 22 15.02 -17.54 -9.99
C ILE A 22 13.69 -16.87 -10.36
N ASN A 23 12.99 -17.49 -11.27
CA ASN A 23 11.57 -17.24 -11.53
C ASN A 23 10.77 -18.46 -11.02
N LEU A 24 9.91 -18.24 -10.03
CA LEU A 24 8.87 -19.19 -9.66
C LEU A 24 7.71 -19.03 -10.62
N HIS A 25 7.58 -19.93 -11.59
CA HIS A 25 6.51 -19.89 -12.58
C HIS A 25 5.39 -20.86 -12.25
N ILE A 26 4.22 -20.32 -11.91
CA ILE A 26 3.02 -21.07 -11.54
C ILE A 26 2.13 -21.15 -12.78
N ALA A 27 2.12 -22.29 -13.45
CA ALA A 27 1.43 -22.48 -14.72
C ALA A 27 -0.09 -22.33 -14.58
N GLU A 28 -0.76 -22.06 -15.68
CA GLU A 28 -2.23 -22.09 -15.73
C GLU A 28 -2.77 -23.45 -15.27
N GLY A 29 -3.77 -23.43 -14.36
CA GLY A 29 -4.30 -24.63 -13.73
C GLY A 29 -3.50 -25.15 -12.52
N ALA A 30 -2.37 -24.53 -12.18
CA ALA A 30 -1.70 -24.78 -10.92
C ALA A 30 -2.32 -23.96 -9.78
N ARG A 31 -2.51 -24.57 -8.61
CA ARG A 31 -2.97 -23.92 -7.38
C ARG A 31 -2.03 -24.26 -6.22
N LEU A 32 -1.44 -23.24 -5.62
CA LEU A 32 -0.66 -23.34 -4.39
C LEU A 32 -1.57 -22.99 -3.21
N GLU A 33 -1.82 -23.94 -2.32
CA GLU A 33 -2.57 -23.73 -1.08
C GLU A 33 -1.61 -23.76 0.09
N PHE A 34 -1.47 -22.62 0.76
CA PHE A 34 -0.52 -22.46 1.87
C PHE A 34 -1.08 -22.98 3.19
N SER A 35 -0.18 -23.50 4.04
CA SER A 35 -0.50 -24.00 5.37
C SER A 35 -1.10 -22.90 6.25
N THR A 36 -2.06 -23.31 7.08
CA THR A 36 -2.67 -22.45 8.11
C THR A 36 -1.94 -22.51 9.45
N GLU A 37 -0.91 -23.34 9.55
CA GLU A 37 -0.13 -23.56 10.77
C GLU A 37 1.01 -22.54 10.86
N ALA A 38 0.99 -21.65 11.84
CA ALA A 38 2.00 -20.61 12.00
C ALA A 38 3.42 -21.17 12.17
N ALA A 39 3.57 -22.32 12.84
CA ALA A 39 4.87 -22.96 13.03
C ALA A 39 5.55 -23.35 11.72
N ASP A 40 4.80 -23.54 10.64
CA ASP A 40 5.34 -23.86 9.32
C ASP A 40 6.08 -22.66 8.68
N TYR A 41 5.90 -21.44 9.20
CA TYR A 41 6.56 -20.20 8.74
C TYR A 41 7.76 -19.81 9.59
N LEU A 42 8.29 -20.76 10.36
CA LEU A 42 9.56 -20.65 11.08
C LEU A 42 10.70 -21.29 10.27
N PRO A 43 11.96 -20.89 10.46
CA PRO A 43 12.42 -19.89 11.41
C PRO A 43 12.00 -18.47 11.03
N MET A 44 11.98 -17.57 12.02
CA MET A 44 11.74 -16.15 11.80
C MET A 44 12.76 -15.56 10.82
N VAL A 45 12.30 -14.61 10.00
CA VAL A 45 13.15 -13.88 9.06
C VAL A 45 13.11 -12.37 9.35
N LEU A 46 14.09 -11.64 8.85
CA LEU A 46 14.05 -10.20 8.85
C LEU A 46 12.94 -9.73 7.88
N THR A 47 12.01 -8.98 8.40
CA THR A 47 10.86 -8.45 7.64
C THR A 47 10.56 -7.02 8.08
N LYS A 48 9.55 -6.44 7.47
CA LYS A 48 9.02 -5.15 7.88
C LYS A 48 7.52 -5.30 8.11
N TRP A 49 7.06 -4.90 9.29
CA TRP A 49 5.66 -4.99 9.68
C TRP A 49 5.10 -3.60 9.97
N GLU A 50 4.10 -3.18 9.21
CA GLU A 50 3.54 -1.82 9.24
C GLU A 50 4.61 -0.70 9.36
N GLY A 51 5.61 -0.74 8.49
CA GLY A 51 6.63 0.31 8.41
C GLY A 51 7.81 0.16 9.37
N THR A 52 7.85 -0.87 10.21
CA THR A 52 8.90 -1.08 11.22
C THR A 52 9.62 -2.41 10.99
N GLU A 53 10.96 -2.39 10.94
CA GLU A 53 11.76 -3.60 10.78
C GLU A 53 11.73 -4.48 12.04
N CYS A 54 11.58 -5.80 11.84
CA CYS A 54 11.62 -6.79 12.91
C CYS A 54 11.95 -8.20 12.37
N PHE A 55 12.22 -9.13 13.27
CA PHE A 55 12.22 -10.57 12.98
C PHE A 55 10.85 -11.13 13.32
N ASN A 56 10.20 -11.77 12.35
CA ASN A 56 8.86 -12.31 12.48
C ASN A 56 8.73 -13.61 11.66
N TYR A 57 7.56 -14.26 11.72
CA TYR A 57 7.21 -15.33 10.80
C TYR A 57 7.52 -14.94 9.36
N SER A 58 8.06 -15.89 8.60
CA SER A 58 8.37 -15.65 7.18
C SER A 58 7.11 -15.30 6.41
N PRO A 59 7.16 -14.31 5.50
CA PRO A 59 6.17 -14.20 4.44
C PRO A 59 6.02 -15.52 3.69
N PHE A 60 4.85 -15.77 3.12
CA PHE A 60 4.55 -17.05 2.46
C PHE A 60 5.45 -17.28 1.24
N ILE A 61 5.69 -16.23 0.45
CA ILE A 61 6.75 -16.22 -0.57
C ILE A 61 7.71 -15.09 -0.20
N TYR A 62 8.96 -15.42 0.00
CA TYR A 62 9.97 -14.50 0.51
C TYR A 62 11.24 -14.50 -0.31
N ALA A 63 11.76 -13.30 -0.59
CA ALA A 63 13.08 -13.09 -1.19
C ALA A 63 13.85 -12.04 -0.38
N TYR A 64 15.08 -12.36 0.00
CA TYR A 64 15.93 -11.45 0.77
C TYR A 64 17.22 -11.16 0.02
N GLN A 65 17.47 -9.88 -0.27
CA GLN A 65 18.66 -9.39 -0.98
C GLN A 65 18.96 -10.13 -2.29
N CYS A 66 17.91 -10.45 -3.03
CA CYS A 66 18.00 -11.16 -4.30
C CYS A 66 18.07 -10.19 -5.48
N THR A 67 18.72 -10.65 -6.55
CA THR A 67 18.73 -9.96 -7.84
C THR A 67 18.08 -10.82 -8.90
N ASN A 68 17.31 -10.24 -9.82
CA ASN A 68 16.59 -10.94 -10.89
C ASN A 68 15.69 -12.04 -10.32
N VAL A 69 14.68 -11.66 -9.53
CA VAL A 69 13.76 -12.58 -8.88
C VAL A 69 12.34 -12.32 -9.36
N ALA A 70 11.61 -13.41 -9.62
CA ALA A 70 10.26 -13.29 -10.15
C ALA A 70 9.29 -14.34 -9.58
N VAL A 71 8.01 -13.98 -9.56
CA VAL A 71 6.87 -14.88 -9.36
C VAL A 71 5.89 -14.61 -10.49
N THR A 72 5.72 -15.56 -11.39
CA THR A 72 4.98 -15.34 -12.64
C THR A 72 4.04 -16.49 -12.97
N GLY A 73 3.22 -16.30 -14.00
CA GLY A 73 2.37 -17.33 -14.59
C GLY A 73 0.89 -17.14 -14.25
N LYS A 74 0.03 -17.91 -14.90
CA LYS A 74 -1.44 -17.79 -14.79
C LYS A 74 -2.07 -18.66 -13.71
N GLY A 75 -1.25 -19.18 -12.81
CA GLY A 75 -1.70 -20.02 -11.70
C GLY A 75 -2.29 -19.22 -10.55
N THR A 76 -2.69 -19.95 -9.53
CA THR A 76 -3.37 -19.43 -8.34
C THR A 76 -2.51 -19.61 -7.10
N ILE A 77 -2.44 -18.58 -6.27
CA ILE A 77 -1.88 -18.60 -4.93
C ILE A 77 -3.03 -18.37 -3.95
N ASP A 78 -3.21 -19.28 -3.01
CA ASP A 78 -4.20 -19.19 -1.94
C ASP A 78 -3.52 -19.25 -0.58
N GLY A 79 -3.65 -18.19 0.18
CA GLY A 79 -3.00 -18.07 1.48
C GLY A 79 -3.74 -18.74 2.62
N ASN A 80 -5.01 -19.14 2.44
CA ASN A 80 -5.87 -19.64 3.53
C ASN A 80 -5.84 -18.73 4.79
N GLY A 81 -5.64 -17.42 4.58
CA GLY A 81 -5.42 -16.44 5.65
C GLY A 81 -6.61 -16.27 6.58
N SER A 82 -7.82 -16.49 6.07
CA SER A 82 -9.08 -16.42 6.83
C SER A 82 -9.19 -17.50 7.91
N VAL A 83 -8.52 -18.63 7.76
CA VAL A 83 -8.63 -19.77 8.68
C VAL A 83 -7.95 -19.48 10.01
N THR A 84 -6.72 -18.96 10.02
CA THR A 84 -5.95 -18.71 11.24
C THR A 84 -5.53 -17.26 11.39
N PHE A 85 -4.84 -16.73 10.40
CA PHE A 85 -4.13 -15.45 10.53
C PHE A 85 -5.06 -14.24 10.61
N ASN A 86 -6.19 -14.24 9.92
CA ASN A 86 -7.15 -13.14 10.01
C ASN A 86 -7.67 -12.94 11.45
N GLY A 87 -7.85 -14.02 12.20
CA GLY A 87 -8.23 -14.00 13.61
C GLY A 87 -7.19 -13.34 14.53
N TRP A 88 -5.91 -13.34 14.13
CA TRP A 88 -4.84 -12.68 14.89
C TRP A 88 -5.01 -11.17 14.99
N HIS A 89 -5.73 -10.56 14.07
CA HIS A 89 -6.06 -9.13 14.13
C HIS A 89 -6.68 -8.73 15.48
N ALA A 90 -7.51 -9.59 16.07
CA ALA A 90 -8.17 -9.31 17.35
C ALA A 90 -7.21 -9.34 18.55
N ILE A 91 -6.08 -10.03 18.46
CA ILE A 91 -5.17 -10.28 19.60
C ILE A 91 -3.73 -9.75 19.37
N GLN A 92 -3.42 -9.21 18.21
CA GLN A 92 -2.08 -8.71 17.87
C GLN A 92 -1.71 -7.40 18.59
N GLY A 93 -2.68 -6.67 19.16
CA GLY A 93 -2.50 -5.32 19.71
C GLY A 93 -1.26 -5.15 20.59
N PRO A 94 -1.00 -5.98 21.62
CA PRO A 94 0.18 -5.86 22.46
C PRO A 94 1.50 -5.98 21.70
N ALA A 95 1.57 -6.84 20.68
CA ALA A 95 2.76 -7.00 19.85
C ALA A 95 2.98 -5.79 18.92
N VAL A 96 1.89 -5.26 18.36
CA VAL A 96 1.91 -4.03 17.54
C VAL A 96 2.44 -2.85 18.37
N ASP A 97 1.90 -2.64 19.57
CA ASP A 97 2.34 -1.55 20.45
C ASP A 97 3.79 -1.71 20.87
N ARG A 98 4.22 -2.94 21.19
CA ARG A 98 5.61 -3.24 21.51
C ARG A 98 6.53 -2.95 20.34
N LEU A 99 6.21 -3.40 19.12
CA LEU A 99 7.04 -3.16 17.94
C LEU A 99 7.17 -1.66 17.64
N ARG A 100 6.06 -0.92 17.69
CA ARG A 100 6.05 0.53 17.50
C ARG A 100 6.89 1.24 18.54
N GLN A 101 6.80 0.84 19.82
CA GLN A 101 7.60 1.43 20.89
C GLN A 101 9.08 1.13 20.68
N MET A 102 9.45 -0.10 20.29
CA MET A 102 10.83 -0.45 19.98
C MET A 102 11.39 0.38 18.80
N GLY A 103 10.56 0.73 17.81
CA GLY A 103 10.94 1.67 16.74
C GLY A 103 11.22 3.06 17.28
N ILE A 104 10.34 3.61 18.13
CA ILE A 104 10.48 4.91 18.78
C ILE A 104 11.74 4.97 19.63
N ASP A 105 11.98 3.94 20.43
CA ASP A 105 13.13 3.85 21.34
C ASP A 105 14.44 3.48 20.61
N SER A 106 14.39 3.37 19.28
CA SER A 106 15.55 3.00 18.45
C SER A 106 16.23 1.69 18.89
N VAL A 107 15.45 0.74 19.41
CA VAL A 107 15.95 -0.60 19.76
C VAL A 107 16.58 -1.23 18.53
N PRO A 108 17.79 -1.82 18.60
CA PRO A 108 18.41 -2.46 17.46
C PRO A 108 17.52 -3.54 16.81
N VAL A 109 17.47 -3.57 15.48
CA VAL A 109 16.54 -4.44 14.74
C VAL A 109 16.68 -5.91 15.13
N TYR A 110 17.92 -6.41 15.37
CA TYR A 110 18.16 -7.79 15.77
C TYR A 110 17.57 -8.17 17.14
N GLN A 111 17.15 -7.19 17.94
CA GLN A 111 16.46 -7.38 19.23
C GLN A 111 14.92 -7.32 19.08
N ARG A 112 14.41 -6.89 17.93
CA ARG A 112 12.97 -6.79 17.65
C ARG A 112 12.46 -8.13 17.16
N VAL A 113 12.27 -9.06 18.07
CA VAL A 113 11.93 -10.45 17.78
C VAL A 113 10.47 -10.71 18.11
N PHE A 114 9.72 -11.09 17.08
CA PHE A 114 8.29 -11.37 17.11
C PHE A 114 8.05 -12.67 16.35
N GLY A 115 7.58 -13.65 16.99
CA GLY A 115 7.26 -14.94 16.39
C GLY A 115 6.19 -15.58 17.25
N GLU A 116 6.43 -16.78 17.72
CA GLU A 116 5.49 -17.51 18.55
C GLU A 116 4.98 -16.64 19.73
N GLY A 117 3.66 -16.60 19.90
CA GLY A 117 3.00 -15.83 20.96
C GLY A 117 2.82 -14.32 20.69
N HIS A 118 3.24 -13.78 19.54
CA HIS A 118 3.15 -12.34 19.25
C HIS A 118 2.10 -11.96 18.21
N TYR A 119 1.64 -12.88 17.40
CA TYR A 119 0.51 -12.74 16.47
C TYR A 119 0.64 -11.62 15.41
N LEU A 120 1.85 -11.20 15.06
CA LEU A 120 2.07 -10.33 13.91
C LEU A 120 1.94 -11.16 12.63
N ARG A 121 0.92 -10.87 11.84
CA ARG A 121 0.59 -11.63 10.63
C ARG A 121 1.68 -11.48 9.56
N PRO A 122 2.14 -12.57 8.93
CA PRO A 122 3.09 -12.49 7.82
C PRO A 122 2.43 -11.95 6.54
N CYS A 123 3.20 -11.28 5.68
CA CYS A 123 2.76 -10.91 4.34
C CYS A 123 2.63 -12.14 3.44
N MET A 124 1.86 -12.03 2.34
CA MET A 124 1.75 -13.10 1.34
C MET A 124 3.04 -13.22 0.51
N ILE A 125 3.43 -12.16 -0.15
CA ILE A 125 4.63 -12.10 -0.99
C ILE A 125 5.46 -10.90 -0.54
N GLN A 126 6.70 -11.12 -0.10
CA GLN A 126 7.59 -10.03 0.27
C GLN A 126 8.95 -10.19 -0.38
N PHE A 127 9.39 -9.12 -1.04
CA PHE A 127 10.76 -8.97 -1.53
C PHE A 127 11.46 -7.93 -0.66
N TYR A 128 12.52 -8.32 0.00
CA TYR A 128 13.25 -7.44 0.92
C TYR A 128 14.67 -7.15 0.40
N GLY A 129 14.94 -5.90 0.06
CA GLY A 129 16.24 -5.46 -0.46
C GLY A 129 16.61 -6.07 -1.81
N CYS A 130 15.62 -6.36 -2.65
CA CYS A 130 15.82 -7.03 -3.94
C CYS A 130 15.98 -6.04 -5.09
N LYS A 131 16.61 -6.51 -6.17
CA LYS A 131 16.78 -5.75 -7.40
C LYS A 131 16.26 -6.52 -8.62
N ASN A 132 15.59 -5.84 -9.53
CA ASN A 132 14.92 -6.43 -10.69
C ASN A 132 13.90 -7.49 -10.25
N VAL A 133 12.78 -7.02 -9.69
CA VAL A 133 11.67 -7.84 -9.19
C VAL A 133 10.53 -7.85 -10.20
N LEU A 134 9.97 -9.02 -10.48
CA LEU A 134 8.78 -9.16 -11.32
C LEU A 134 7.72 -10.02 -10.64
N VAL A 135 6.48 -9.51 -10.57
CA VAL A 135 5.28 -10.27 -10.23
C VAL A 135 4.28 -10.11 -11.37
N GLU A 136 3.86 -11.22 -12.01
CA GLU A 136 3.11 -11.13 -13.26
C GLU A 136 2.07 -12.24 -13.44
N ASP A 137 0.90 -11.85 -13.95
CA ASP A 137 -0.19 -12.70 -14.47
C ASP A 137 -0.89 -13.63 -13.45
N LEU A 138 -0.57 -13.52 -12.17
CA LEU A 138 -1.07 -14.39 -11.11
C LEU A 138 -2.51 -14.09 -10.69
N LYS A 139 -3.13 -15.10 -10.05
CA LYS A 139 -4.36 -14.94 -9.25
C LYS A 139 -4.04 -15.18 -7.79
N ILE A 140 -4.36 -14.22 -6.90
CA ILE A 140 -4.02 -14.29 -5.48
C ILE A 140 -5.30 -14.20 -4.65
N TYR A 141 -5.46 -15.12 -3.71
CA TYR A 141 -6.62 -15.23 -2.83
C TYR A 141 -6.21 -15.36 -1.37
N ASP A 142 -7.09 -14.90 -0.50
CA ASP A 142 -7.13 -15.16 0.95
C ASP A 142 -5.78 -14.99 1.66
N SER A 143 -5.18 -13.80 1.50
CA SER A 143 -3.90 -13.43 2.12
C SER A 143 -4.02 -13.31 3.64
N PRO A 144 -2.98 -13.65 4.40
CA PRO A 144 -2.96 -13.45 5.85
C PRO A 144 -2.84 -11.97 6.27
N PHE A 145 -2.19 -11.13 5.45
CA PHE A 145 -1.91 -9.71 5.72
C PHE A 145 -1.69 -8.96 4.39
N TRP A 146 -0.82 -7.96 4.31
CA TRP A 146 -0.44 -7.27 3.07
C TRP A 146 -0.01 -8.27 1.99
N ILE A 147 -0.44 -8.04 0.74
CA ILE A 147 -0.39 -9.09 -0.27
C ILE A 147 0.92 -9.06 -1.05
N ILE A 148 1.20 -7.99 -1.78
CA ILE A 148 2.47 -7.83 -2.50
C ILE A 148 3.24 -6.68 -1.85
N HIS A 149 4.31 -7.00 -1.13
CA HIS A 149 5.06 -6.04 -0.33
C HIS A 149 6.55 -6.02 -0.70
N PRO A 150 6.93 -5.29 -1.74
CA PRO A 150 8.35 -5.01 -2.00
C PRO A 150 8.85 -3.96 -1.00
N VAL A 151 9.98 -4.26 -0.36
CA VAL A 151 10.64 -3.44 0.67
C VAL A 151 12.07 -3.17 0.26
N PHE A 152 12.51 -1.93 0.23
CA PHE A 152 13.88 -1.54 -0.16
C PHE A 152 14.31 -2.08 -1.52
N CYS A 153 13.38 -2.25 -2.44
CA CYS A 153 13.64 -2.81 -3.76
C CYS A 153 13.93 -1.72 -4.80
N ASP A 154 14.73 -2.08 -5.79
CA ASP A 154 14.98 -1.25 -6.97
C ASP A 154 14.59 -2.00 -8.24
N ASN A 155 13.90 -1.30 -9.16
CA ASN A 155 13.36 -1.84 -10.39
C ASN A 155 12.37 -2.99 -10.16
N VAL A 156 11.15 -2.60 -9.73
CA VAL A 156 10.04 -3.50 -9.40
C VAL A 156 8.96 -3.36 -10.46
N THR A 157 8.52 -4.47 -11.01
CA THR A 157 7.34 -4.53 -11.88
C THR A 157 6.31 -5.48 -11.29
N VAL A 158 5.08 -4.99 -11.10
CA VAL A 158 3.91 -5.79 -10.72
C VAL A 158 2.85 -5.54 -11.78
N ARG A 159 2.45 -6.59 -12.52
CA ARG A 159 1.51 -6.39 -13.61
C ARG A 159 0.55 -7.55 -13.86
N ASN A 160 -0.63 -7.22 -14.35
CA ASN A 160 -1.66 -8.18 -14.75
C ASN A 160 -2.01 -9.20 -13.64
N VAL A 161 -1.97 -8.80 -12.37
CA VAL A 161 -2.32 -9.67 -11.26
C VAL A 161 -3.76 -9.40 -10.85
N TYR A 162 -4.54 -10.45 -10.72
CA TYR A 162 -5.87 -10.44 -10.12
C TYR A 162 -5.77 -10.79 -8.64
N ILE A 163 -6.33 -9.95 -7.78
CA ILE A 163 -6.33 -10.17 -6.33
C ILE A 163 -7.77 -10.13 -5.82
N ASP A 164 -8.19 -11.21 -5.16
CA ASP A 164 -9.46 -11.28 -4.43
C ASP A 164 -9.21 -11.79 -3.00
N SER A 165 -9.04 -10.85 -2.07
CA SER A 165 -8.61 -11.13 -0.71
C SER A 165 -9.13 -10.08 0.24
N ASN A 166 -10.12 -10.43 1.06
CA ASN A 166 -10.94 -9.50 1.82
C ASN A 166 -10.77 -9.59 3.35
N ASN A 167 -9.61 -10.05 3.84
CA ASN A 167 -9.28 -10.08 5.26
C ASN A 167 -8.84 -8.69 5.77
N TYR A 168 -8.70 -8.54 7.09
CA TYR A 168 -8.18 -7.31 7.70
C TYR A 168 -6.76 -6.99 7.20
N ASN A 169 -6.52 -5.73 6.82
CA ASN A 169 -5.24 -5.24 6.28
C ASN A 169 -4.75 -6.05 5.06
N ASN A 170 -5.65 -6.48 4.21
CA ASN A 170 -5.29 -7.05 2.93
C ASN A 170 -5.10 -5.92 1.91
N ASP A 171 -4.04 -5.13 2.11
CA ASP A 171 -3.58 -4.18 1.12
C ASP A 171 -3.03 -4.96 -0.09
N GLY A 172 -3.39 -4.55 -1.31
CA GLY A 172 -3.09 -5.30 -2.53
C GLY A 172 -1.61 -5.23 -2.93
N CYS A 173 -1.05 -4.01 -3.00
CA CYS A 173 0.35 -3.81 -3.35
C CYS A 173 0.94 -2.61 -2.59
N ASP A 174 1.95 -2.85 -1.78
CA ASP A 174 2.56 -1.89 -0.88
C ASP A 174 4.05 -1.68 -1.17
N PRO A 175 4.44 -0.90 -2.20
CA PRO A 175 5.84 -0.56 -2.37
C PRO A 175 6.30 0.31 -1.19
N GLU A 176 7.30 -0.17 -0.44
CA GLU A 176 7.82 0.49 0.74
C GLU A 176 9.32 0.77 0.61
N SER A 177 9.70 2.06 0.63
CA SER A 177 11.09 2.50 0.43
C SER A 177 11.71 1.92 -0.85
N CYS A 178 10.94 1.89 -1.93
CA CYS A 178 11.33 1.33 -3.23
C CYS A 178 11.60 2.42 -4.26
N THR A 179 12.45 2.09 -5.24
CA THR A 179 12.79 3.00 -6.34
C THR A 179 12.48 2.34 -7.68
N ASN A 180 12.00 3.12 -8.67
CA ASN A 180 11.71 2.63 -10.02
C ASN A 180 10.67 1.50 -10.03
N VAL A 181 9.45 1.83 -9.65
CA VAL A 181 8.34 0.87 -9.51
C VAL A 181 7.32 1.07 -10.62
N LEU A 182 6.93 0.00 -11.29
CA LEU A 182 5.80 -0.06 -12.22
C LEU A 182 4.74 -0.99 -11.68
N ILE A 183 3.51 -0.48 -11.51
CA ILE A 183 2.31 -1.26 -11.19
C ILE A 183 1.30 -1.01 -12.30
N GLU A 184 0.96 -2.05 -13.08
CA GLU A 184 0.05 -1.87 -14.22
C GLU A 184 -0.89 -3.04 -14.45
N GLY A 185 -2.08 -2.76 -14.98
CA GLY A 185 -3.04 -3.79 -15.39
C GLY A 185 -3.54 -4.67 -14.24
N MET A 186 -3.54 -4.14 -13.03
CA MET A 186 -3.97 -4.86 -11.83
C MET A 186 -5.49 -4.83 -11.67
N ASP A 187 -6.03 -5.88 -11.07
CA ASP A 187 -7.44 -5.94 -10.69
C ASP A 187 -7.55 -6.29 -9.20
N PHE A 188 -8.06 -5.34 -8.40
CA PHE A 188 -8.09 -5.40 -6.94
C PHE A 188 -9.52 -5.53 -6.40
N ASN A 189 -9.81 -6.65 -5.74
CA ASN A 189 -10.94 -6.81 -4.82
C ASN A 189 -10.39 -7.16 -3.42
N VAL A 190 -10.03 -6.16 -2.64
CA VAL A 190 -9.24 -6.31 -1.41
C VAL A 190 -9.95 -5.79 -0.18
N GLY A 191 -9.49 -6.20 1.00
CA GLY A 191 -10.09 -5.84 2.29
C GLY A 191 -9.60 -4.52 2.88
N ASP A 192 -8.50 -3.96 2.35
CA ASP A 192 -7.93 -2.66 2.70
C ASP A 192 -7.42 -1.97 1.42
N ASP A 193 -6.47 -1.04 1.47
CA ASP A 193 -6.04 -0.25 0.33
C ASP A 193 -5.65 -1.11 -0.89
N GLY A 194 -6.10 -0.77 -2.10
CA GLY A 194 -5.69 -1.49 -3.32
C GLY A 194 -4.20 -1.34 -3.57
N ILE A 195 -3.72 -0.11 -3.53
CA ILE A 195 -2.29 0.22 -3.53
C ILE A 195 -2.02 1.20 -2.40
N ALA A 196 -1.01 0.93 -1.56
CA ALA A 196 -0.57 1.85 -0.54
C ALA A 196 0.94 2.12 -0.63
N ILE A 197 1.31 3.32 -1.08
CA ILE A 197 2.71 3.72 -1.23
C ILE A 197 3.27 4.11 0.14
N LYS A 198 4.30 3.41 0.60
CA LYS A 198 4.86 3.52 1.95
C LYS A 198 6.37 3.76 1.92
N SER A 199 6.94 4.25 3.05
CA SER A 199 8.39 4.45 3.23
C SER A 199 8.82 4.44 4.70
N GLY A 200 8.23 3.54 5.48
CA GLY A 200 8.55 3.37 6.89
C GLY A 200 7.74 4.23 7.84
N ARG A 201 7.76 3.85 9.12
CA ARG A 201 6.97 4.48 10.18
C ARG A 201 7.87 5.21 11.17
N ASP A 202 7.56 6.49 11.42
CA ASP A 202 8.11 7.32 12.50
C ASP A 202 9.66 7.24 12.57
N GLN A 203 10.24 7.05 13.72
CA GLN A 203 11.70 6.98 13.94
C GLN A 203 12.37 5.91 13.09
N ASP A 204 11.72 4.77 12.84
CA ASP A 204 12.30 3.72 12.02
C ASP A 204 12.39 4.14 10.54
N GLY A 205 11.37 4.83 10.04
CA GLY A 205 11.39 5.44 8.71
C GLY A 205 12.44 6.55 8.58
N TRP A 206 12.60 7.39 9.59
CA TRP A 206 13.63 8.45 9.60
C TRP A 206 15.04 7.88 9.68
N ARG A 207 15.25 6.85 10.52
CA ARG A 207 16.54 6.18 10.66
C ARG A 207 17.04 5.63 9.32
N ILE A 208 16.13 5.07 8.54
CA ILE A 208 16.43 4.53 7.21
C ILE A 208 16.55 5.66 6.18
N GLY A 209 15.63 6.64 6.23
CA GLY A 209 15.66 7.82 5.37
C GLY A 209 15.51 7.53 3.87
N GLN A 210 14.97 6.38 3.49
CA GLN A 210 14.79 5.98 2.11
C GLN A 210 13.35 6.21 1.66
N ALA A 211 13.16 7.12 0.71
CA ALA A 211 11.87 7.39 0.10
C ALA A 211 11.39 6.25 -0.80
N THR A 212 10.09 6.20 -1.05
CA THR A 212 9.55 5.53 -2.23
C THR A 212 9.44 6.55 -3.35
N GLU A 213 10.10 6.27 -4.48
CA GLU A 213 10.24 7.24 -5.55
C GLU A 213 10.25 6.62 -6.96
N ASN A 214 9.92 7.47 -7.95
CA ASN A 214 9.85 7.06 -9.35
C ASN A 214 8.88 5.90 -9.54
N VAL A 215 7.61 6.10 -9.13
CA VAL A 215 6.56 5.10 -9.22
C VAL A 215 5.57 5.47 -10.33
N ILE A 216 5.25 4.50 -11.18
CA ILE A 216 4.17 4.60 -12.16
C ILE A 216 3.11 3.56 -11.81
N ILE A 217 1.86 4.02 -11.67
CA ILE A 217 0.67 3.18 -11.49
C ILE A 217 -0.27 3.48 -12.64
N ARG A 218 -0.68 2.46 -13.41
CA ARG A 218 -1.56 2.70 -14.55
C ARG A 218 -2.42 1.50 -14.93
N ASN A 219 -3.54 1.80 -15.58
CA ASN A 219 -4.46 0.78 -16.09
C ASN A 219 -4.92 -0.22 -15.01
N CYS A 220 -5.13 0.27 -13.77
CA CYS A 220 -5.56 -0.55 -12.65
C CYS A 220 -7.06 -0.39 -12.39
N HIS A 221 -7.68 -1.47 -11.97
CA HIS A 221 -9.08 -1.52 -11.55
C HIS A 221 -9.19 -1.84 -10.06
N PHE A 222 -10.05 -1.09 -9.36
CA PHE A 222 -10.28 -1.21 -7.93
C PHE A 222 -11.77 -1.42 -7.65
N ALA A 223 -12.15 -2.64 -7.26
CA ALA A 223 -13.53 -2.95 -6.95
C ALA A 223 -14.02 -2.33 -5.63
N ARG A 224 -13.11 -2.12 -4.64
CA ARG A 224 -13.49 -1.62 -3.30
C ARG A 224 -12.60 -0.51 -2.77
N TRP A 225 -11.35 -0.79 -2.50
CA TRP A 225 -10.39 0.13 -1.91
C TRP A 225 -9.42 0.59 -2.99
N ALA A 226 -9.11 1.85 -3.01
CA ALA A 226 -8.37 2.39 -4.14
C ALA A 226 -6.93 2.80 -3.79
N ILE A 227 -6.54 4.01 -4.15
CA ILE A 227 -5.15 4.44 -4.15
C ILE A 227 -4.87 5.25 -2.88
N THR A 228 -3.91 4.78 -2.10
CA THR A 228 -3.45 5.45 -0.89
C THR A 228 -1.96 5.81 -0.99
N VAL A 229 -1.59 6.95 -0.43
CA VAL A 229 -0.21 7.32 -0.12
C VAL A 229 -0.10 7.46 1.39
N GLY A 230 0.67 6.57 2.01
CA GLY A 230 0.77 6.44 3.46
C GLY A 230 0.02 5.21 4.01
N SER A 231 -0.20 5.14 5.36
CA SER A 231 0.21 6.10 6.39
C SER A 231 1.67 5.96 6.85
N GLU A 232 2.35 4.87 6.55
CA GLU A 232 3.75 4.60 6.87
C GLU A 232 4.64 5.22 5.79
N MET A 233 4.88 6.56 5.88
CA MET A 233 5.57 7.30 4.82
C MET A 233 6.69 8.21 5.34
N SER A 234 7.27 7.86 6.47
CA SER A 234 8.22 8.69 7.20
C SER A 234 9.57 8.91 6.50
N GLY A 235 9.96 8.01 5.58
CA GLY A 235 11.11 8.20 4.70
C GLY A 235 10.85 9.12 3.50
N GLY A 236 9.59 9.53 3.30
CA GLY A 236 9.17 10.37 2.17
C GLY A 236 8.63 9.59 0.97
N VAL A 237 7.83 10.27 0.17
CA VAL A 237 7.28 9.75 -1.11
C VAL A 237 7.40 10.85 -2.16
N ARG A 238 8.01 10.55 -3.31
CA ARG A 238 8.20 11.54 -4.36
C ARG A 238 8.19 10.96 -5.77
N ASN A 239 7.91 11.82 -6.75
CA ASN A 239 7.92 11.47 -8.17
C ASN A 239 6.98 10.31 -8.47
N ILE A 240 5.70 10.47 -8.14
CA ILE A 240 4.66 9.47 -8.34
C ILE A 240 3.77 9.88 -9.50
N TYR A 241 3.51 8.94 -10.41
CA TYR A 241 2.62 9.11 -11.55
C TYR A 241 1.54 8.03 -11.53
N ILE A 242 0.27 8.46 -11.47
CA ILE A 242 -0.89 7.57 -11.45
C ILE A 242 -1.81 7.97 -12.58
N GLU A 243 -2.18 7.02 -13.44
CA GLU A 243 -3.01 7.32 -14.59
C GLU A 243 -3.88 6.16 -15.07
N ASP A 244 -4.96 6.47 -15.76
CA ASP A 244 -5.83 5.49 -16.42
C ASP A 244 -6.37 4.41 -15.46
N CYS A 245 -6.89 4.83 -14.28
CA CYS A 245 -7.39 3.93 -13.26
C CYS A 245 -8.91 4.02 -13.12
N LYS A 246 -9.56 2.89 -12.79
CA LYS A 246 -10.99 2.79 -12.55
C LYS A 246 -11.29 2.29 -11.15
N ILE A 247 -12.31 2.90 -10.52
CA ILE A 247 -12.72 2.61 -9.15
C ILE A 247 -14.24 2.40 -9.14
N ASP A 248 -14.68 1.20 -8.74
CA ASP A 248 -16.13 0.94 -8.65
C ASP A 248 -16.71 1.55 -7.37
N SER A 249 -16.17 1.13 -6.21
CA SER A 249 -16.61 1.66 -4.92
C SER A 249 -15.46 1.67 -3.91
N CYS A 250 -15.32 2.79 -3.17
CA CYS A 250 -14.25 2.91 -2.19
C CYS A 250 -14.65 3.84 -1.04
N ARG A 251 -13.85 3.89 0.02
CA ARG A 251 -13.99 4.96 1.02
C ARG A 251 -13.46 6.28 0.47
N ASN A 252 -12.24 6.27 -0.04
CA ASN A 252 -11.64 7.41 -0.73
C ASN A 252 -11.08 6.96 -2.07
N GLY A 253 -11.22 7.78 -3.11
CA GLY A 253 -10.66 7.50 -4.43
C GLY A 253 -9.15 7.65 -4.44
N ILE A 254 -8.67 8.84 -4.05
CA ILE A 254 -7.26 9.17 -3.88
C ILE A 254 -7.08 9.65 -2.44
N TYR A 255 -6.25 8.94 -1.68
CA TYR A 255 -6.14 9.16 -0.26
C TYR A 255 -4.70 9.36 0.21
N PHE A 256 -4.43 10.50 0.82
CA PHE A 256 -3.15 10.81 1.48
C PHE A 256 -3.35 10.68 2.98
N LYS A 257 -2.64 9.75 3.62
CA LYS A 257 -2.74 9.46 5.05
C LYS A 257 -1.47 9.88 5.77
N SER A 258 -1.59 10.76 6.75
CA SER A 258 -0.50 11.13 7.65
C SER A 258 -1.00 11.61 9.00
N ASN A 259 -0.10 11.71 9.97
CA ASN A 259 -0.32 12.37 11.26
C ASN A 259 0.99 12.99 11.77
N PRO A 260 0.97 13.81 12.85
CA PRO A 260 2.17 14.51 13.32
C PRO A 260 3.28 13.63 13.94
N ASP A 261 3.13 12.32 13.96
CA ASP A 261 4.24 11.42 14.33
C ASP A 261 5.12 11.05 13.13
N ARG A 262 4.60 11.20 11.89
CA ARG A 262 5.20 10.62 10.68
C ARG A 262 6.42 11.37 10.18
N GLY A 263 6.44 12.69 10.22
CA GLY A 263 7.45 13.45 9.48
C GLY A 263 7.38 13.17 7.98
N GLY A 264 8.52 13.14 7.33
CA GLY A 264 8.61 12.82 5.90
C GLY A 264 7.91 13.84 4.99
N TYR A 265 7.63 13.43 3.77
CA TYR A 265 7.04 14.33 2.76
C TYR A 265 6.29 13.57 1.67
N PHE A 266 5.32 14.26 1.04
CA PHE A 266 4.73 13.93 -0.24
C PHE A 266 5.12 15.04 -1.23
N GLU A 267 5.84 14.69 -2.29
CA GLU A 267 6.40 15.68 -3.22
C GLU A 267 6.36 15.22 -4.67
N ASN A 268 5.94 16.12 -5.57
CA ASN A 268 5.89 15.85 -7.00
C ASN A 268 5.02 14.63 -7.36
N LEU A 269 3.75 14.67 -6.97
CA LEU A 269 2.79 13.63 -7.29
C LEU A 269 1.85 14.12 -8.39
N ASN A 270 1.72 13.32 -9.45
CA ASN A 270 0.88 13.62 -10.60
C ASN A 270 -0.11 12.48 -10.83
N MET A 271 -1.40 12.79 -10.82
CA MET A 271 -2.48 11.82 -10.97
C MET A 271 -3.46 12.30 -12.01
N ARG A 272 -3.83 11.45 -12.96
CA ARG A 272 -4.72 11.86 -14.05
C ARG A 272 -5.53 10.71 -14.65
N ARG A 273 -6.66 11.09 -15.24
CA ARG A 273 -7.58 10.15 -15.91
C ARG A 273 -8.00 9.01 -14.99
N ILE A 274 -8.66 9.42 -13.87
CA ILE A 274 -9.18 8.49 -12.87
C ILE A 274 -10.70 8.57 -12.89
N GLU A 275 -11.34 7.43 -13.10
CA GLU A 275 -12.78 7.29 -13.11
C GLU A 275 -13.25 6.57 -11.85
N ALA A 276 -14.13 7.18 -11.06
CA ALA A 276 -14.73 6.58 -9.88
C ALA A 276 -16.25 6.52 -10.02
N ASP A 277 -16.86 5.41 -9.58
CA ASP A 277 -18.32 5.35 -9.48
C ASP A 277 -18.78 5.89 -8.12
N VAL A 278 -18.39 5.26 -7.01
CA VAL A 278 -18.83 5.65 -5.68
C VAL A 278 -17.64 5.82 -4.72
N CYS A 279 -17.58 6.99 -4.06
CA CYS A 279 -16.65 7.25 -2.96
C CYS A 279 -17.45 7.61 -1.68
N LEU A 280 -17.33 6.79 -0.62
CA LEU A 280 -18.13 6.99 0.60
C LEU A 280 -17.71 8.25 1.38
N TRP A 281 -16.41 8.58 1.41
CA TRP A 281 -15.88 9.71 2.17
C TRP A 281 -15.44 10.88 1.30
N GLY A 282 -14.71 10.62 0.23
CA GLY A 282 -14.26 11.64 -0.70
C GLY A 282 -13.58 11.08 -1.93
N VAL A 283 -13.62 11.78 -3.04
CA VAL A 283 -12.88 11.37 -4.23
C VAL A 283 -11.40 11.73 -4.10
N ILE A 284 -11.09 12.86 -3.47
CA ILE A 284 -9.73 13.30 -3.14
C ILE A 284 -9.71 13.71 -1.66
N ASN A 285 -8.80 13.13 -0.89
CA ASN A 285 -8.71 13.37 0.54
C ASN A 285 -7.25 13.46 1.02
N PHE A 286 -6.85 14.65 1.47
CA PHE A 286 -5.58 14.90 2.15
C PHE A 286 -5.81 14.93 3.65
N ARG A 287 -5.34 13.92 4.38
CA ARG A 287 -5.58 13.77 5.80
C ARG A 287 -4.29 13.79 6.60
N THR A 288 -4.10 14.84 7.41
CA THR A 288 -2.94 15.03 8.29
C THR A 288 -3.18 14.64 9.75
N ASN A 289 -4.40 14.21 10.06
CA ASN A 289 -4.81 13.76 11.39
C ASN A 289 -5.26 12.29 11.38
N TYR A 290 -4.54 11.44 10.64
CA TYR A 290 -4.83 10.02 10.59
C TYR A 290 -4.66 9.39 11.97
N HIS A 291 -5.42 8.33 12.24
CA HIS A 291 -5.45 7.69 13.57
C HIS A 291 -4.09 7.13 13.99
N GLY A 292 -3.96 6.77 15.28
CA GLY A 292 -2.73 6.21 15.84
C GLY A 292 -1.68 7.25 16.20
N TYR A 293 -2.07 8.54 16.29
CA TYR A 293 -1.22 9.63 16.79
C TYR A 293 -0.83 9.39 18.24
N ARG A 294 0.45 9.57 18.58
CA ARG A 294 1.06 9.30 19.88
C ARG A 294 1.65 10.54 20.55
N GLY A 295 1.40 11.73 20.01
CA GLY A 295 1.83 12.99 20.59
C GLY A 295 3.13 13.55 20.03
N GLY A 296 3.63 13.07 18.90
CA GLY A 296 4.79 13.60 18.22
C GLY A 296 4.54 14.99 17.63
N ASN A 297 5.61 15.67 17.25
CA ASN A 297 5.59 16.97 16.59
C ASN A 297 6.50 16.95 15.36
N HIS A 298 6.21 16.03 14.45
CA HIS A 298 6.90 15.83 13.18
C HIS A 298 5.87 15.86 12.05
N PRO A 299 5.33 17.02 11.70
CA PRO A 299 4.32 17.13 10.64
C PRO A 299 4.91 16.76 9.28
N THR A 300 4.08 16.11 8.47
CA THR A 300 4.43 15.74 7.10
C THR A 300 4.35 16.95 6.17
N LEU A 301 5.32 17.10 5.28
CA LEU A 301 5.32 18.13 4.25
C LEU A 301 4.56 17.63 3.00
N PHE A 302 3.62 18.43 2.52
CA PHE A 302 2.89 18.19 1.28
C PHE A 302 3.21 19.28 0.29
N ARG A 303 3.74 18.94 -0.90
CA ARG A 303 4.10 19.94 -1.89
C ARG A 303 4.09 19.43 -3.32
N ASN A 304 3.66 20.30 -4.24
CA ASN A 304 3.68 20.04 -5.67
C ASN A 304 2.86 18.80 -6.06
N ILE A 305 1.56 18.82 -5.75
CA ILE A 305 0.65 17.72 -6.06
C ILE A 305 -0.35 18.21 -7.11
N CYS A 306 -0.40 17.52 -8.24
CA CYS A 306 -1.32 17.81 -9.35
C CYS A 306 -2.24 16.61 -9.57
N ILE A 307 -3.54 16.85 -9.50
CA ILE A 307 -4.58 15.84 -9.76
C ILE A 307 -5.49 16.40 -10.83
N GLU A 308 -5.59 15.71 -11.97
CA GLU A 308 -6.34 16.19 -13.12
C GLU A 308 -7.17 15.09 -13.79
N ASP A 309 -8.21 15.50 -14.51
CA ASP A 309 -9.09 14.62 -15.27
C ASP A 309 -9.70 13.51 -14.40
N VAL A 310 -10.34 13.87 -13.29
CA VAL A 310 -11.00 12.93 -12.38
C VAL A 310 -12.51 13.07 -12.50
N THR A 311 -13.18 11.94 -12.69
CA THR A 311 -14.65 11.87 -12.66
C THR A 311 -15.13 10.99 -11.53
N CYS A 312 -16.25 11.37 -10.88
CA CYS A 312 -16.91 10.55 -9.88
C CYS A 312 -18.43 10.68 -9.99
N ASN A 313 -19.13 9.57 -10.00
CA ASN A 313 -20.59 9.60 -10.09
C ASN A 313 -21.23 10.02 -8.77
N ARG A 314 -20.72 9.52 -7.63
CA ARG A 314 -21.28 9.83 -6.31
C ARG A 314 -20.23 9.85 -5.22
N VAL A 315 -20.32 10.87 -4.37
CA VAL A 315 -19.63 10.91 -3.07
C VAL A 315 -20.69 11.03 -1.97
N ASP A 316 -20.56 10.26 -0.89
CA ASP A 316 -21.56 10.25 0.19
C ASP A 316 -21.22 11.21 1.34
N SER A 317 -20.10 11.92 1.28
CA SER A 317 -19.68 12.92 2.26
C SER A 317 -19.14 14.19 1.59
N VAL A 318 -17.87 14.48 1.69
CA VAL A 318 -17.23 15.69 1.09
C VAL A 318 -16.44 15.28 -0.15
N ALA A 319 -16.75 15.88 -1.29
CA ALA A 319 -16.11 15.48 -2.55
C ALA A 319 -14.59 15.71 -2.52
N LEU A 320 -14.16 16.90 -2.12
CA LEU A 320 -12.75 17.30 -2.08
C LEU A 320 -12.39 17.76 -0.66
N MET A 321 -11.49 17.03 -0.02
CA MET A 321 -11.10 17.30 1.37
C MET A 321 -9.58 17.51 1.49
N ALA A 322 -9.17 18.53 2.22
CA ALA A 322 -7.78 18.78 2.58
C ALA A 322 -7.69 19.40 3.97
N ASN A 323 -7.07 18.70 4.91
CA ASN A 323 -6.87 19.16 6.27
C ASN A 323 -5.37 19.33 6.54
N GLY A 324 -4.80 20.47 6.13
CA GLY A 324 -3.43 20.84 6.51
C GLY A 324 -3.34 21.22 7.99
N LEU A 325 -2.13 21.23 8.53
CA LEU A 325 -1.87 21.74 9.87
C LEU A 325 -1.43 23.21 9.81
N PRO A 326 -1.72 24.05 10.82
CA PRO A 326 -1.26 25.43 10.86
C PRO A 326 0.26 25.57 10.71
N GLU A 327 1.01 24.66 11.34
CA GLU A 327 2.47 24.60 11.33
C GLU A 327 3.06 23.88 10.11
N ALA A 328 2.24 23.12 9.37
CA ALA A 328 2.63 22.42 8.16
C ALA A 328 1.48 22.43 7.16
N LYS A 329 1.37 23.52 6.46
CA LYS A 329 0.34 23.70 5.43
C LYS A 329 0.63 22.84 4.20
N LEU A 330 -0.41 22.48 3.46
CA LEU A 330 -0.25 21.86 2.16
C LEU A 330 0.11 22.94 1.14
N HIS A 331 1.15 22.71 0.32
CA HIS A 331 1.66 23.70 -0.61
C HIS A 331 1.55 23.25 -2.06
N ASN A 332 1.15 24.18 -2.94
CA ASN A 332 1.14 23.98 -4.39
C ASN A 332 0.26 22.78 -4.79
N ILE A 333 -1.01 22.81 -4.43
CA ILE A 333 -1.99 21.79 -4.80
C ILE A 333 -2.77 22.28 -6.02
N THR A 334 -2.76 21.51 -7.09
CA THR A 334 -3.52 21.77 -8.31
C THR A 334 -4.56 20.68 -8.53
N LEU A 335 -5.82 21.09 -8.60
CA LEU A 335 -6.94 20.23 -8.99
C LEU A 335 -7.51 20.77 -10.29
N ARG A 336 -7.46 19.99 -11.37
CA ARG A 336 -7.88 20.41 -12.70
C ARG A 336 -8.84 19.40 -13.33
N ASN A 337 -9.88 19.89 -14.01
CA ASN A 337 -10.87 19.05 -14.70
C ASN A 337 -11.44 17.97 -13.77
N ILE A 338 -11.89 18.33 -12.59
CA ILE A 338 -12.53 17.43 -11.63
C ILE A 338 -14.03 17.53 -11.76
N ASN A 339 -14.72 16.44 -11.99
CA ASN A 339 -16.17 16.41 -12.11
C ASN A 339 -16.80 15.37 -11.17
N VAL A 340 -17.49 15.84 -10.14
CA VAL A 340 -18.26 15.00 -9.23
C VAL A 340 -19.75 15.25 -9.44
N LYS A 341 -20.48 14.26 -9.94
CA LYS A 341 -21.88 14.44 -10.32
C LYS A 341 -22.80 14.66 -9.12
N LYS A 342 -22.52 14.00 -7.98
CA LYS A 342 -23.33 14.10 -6.77
C LYS A 342 -22.47 14.01 -5.50
N ALA A 343 -22.60 15.01 -4.62
CA ALA A 343 -22.00 15.02 -3.28
C ALA A 343 -22.81 15.91 -2.32
N PRO A 344 -22.96 15.57 -1.03
CA PRO A 344 -23.59 16.44 -0.03
C PRO A 344 -22.83 17.74 0.18
N LYS A 345 -21.50 17.72 0.10
CA LYS A 345 -20.62 18.87 0.24
C LYS A 345 -19.53 18.86 -0.82
N ALA A 346 -19.33 19.98 -1.49
CA ALA A 346 -18.37 20.06 -2.59
C ALA A 346 -16.91 20.05 -2.10
N ILE A 347 -16.57 20.90 -1.14
CA ILE A 347 -15.19 21.15 -0.72
C ILE A 347 -15.11 21.42 0.78
N GLN A 348 -14.04 20.91 1.41
CA GLN A 348 -13.59 21.30 2.75
C GLN A 348 -12.08 21.31 2.76
N MET A 349 -11.49 22.51 2.82
CA MET A 349 -10.04 22.67 2.78
C MET A 349 -9.59 23.65 3.84
N GLU A 350 -8.57 23.26 4.61
CA GLU A 350 -7.98 24.05 5.68
C GLU A 350 -6.46 24.03 5.56
N ASN A 351 -5.82 25.16 5.81
CA ASN A 351 -4.36 25.29 5.79
C ASN A 351 -3.71 24.82 4.48
N VAL A 352 -4.25 25.25 3.35
CA VAL A 352 -3.69 25.02 2.01
C VAL A 352 -3.17 26.34 1.44
N VAL A 353 -1.96 26.32 0.90
CA VAL A 353 -1.30 27.50 0.28
C VAL A 353 -1.05 27.22 -1.19
N ASN A 354 -1.30 28.21 -2.03
CA ASN A 354 -1.21 28.08 -3.49
C ASN A 354 -2.10 26.95 -4.03
N LEU A 355 -3.39 26.99 -3.65
CA LEU A 355 -4.41 26.10 -4.18
C LEU A 355 -4.89 26.60 -5.54
N THR A 356 -4.81 25.76 -6.56
CA THR A 356 -5.37 26.01 -7.89
C THR A 356 -6.55 25.06 -8.12
N LEU A 357 -7.74 25.63 -8.33
CA LEU A 357 -8.95 24.93 -8.78
C LEU A 357 -9.28 25.38 -10.21
N ASP A 358 -8.96 24.56 -11.19
CA ASP A 358 -9.18 24.84 -12.60
C ASP A 358 -10.20 23.86 -13.17
N ASN A 359 -11.38 24.38 -13.59
CA ASN A 359 -12.48 23.56 -14.08
C ASN A 359 -12.88 22.41 -13.11
N VAL A 360 -13.09 22.77 -11.84
CA VAL A 360 -13.59 21.85 -10.81
C VAL A 360 -15.10 22.03 -10.66
N VAL A 361 -15.87 20.98 -10.87
CA VAL A 361 -17.34 20.99 -10.87
C VAL A 361 -17.87 19.92 -9.91
N VAL A 362 -18.77 20.29 -9.02
CA VAL A 362 -19.47 19.39 -8.12
C VAL A 362 -20.98 19.72 -8.16
N ASN A 363 -21.83 18.70 -8.31
CA ASN A 363 -23.29 18.89 -8.46
C ASN A 363 -23.68 19.78 -9.64
N GLY A 364 -22.86 19.86 -10.70
CA GLY A 364 -23.08 20.79 -11.82
C GLY A 364 -22.65 22.24 -11.57
N GLU A 365 -22.14 22.56 -10.39
CA GLU A 365 -21.71 23.92 -10.01
C GLU A 365 -20.18 24.01 -9.94
N LYS A 366 -19.64 25.14 -10.44
CA LYS A 366 -18.19 25.40 -10.36
C LYS A 366 -17.77 25.66 -8.92
N VAL A 367 -16.75 24.94 -8.47
CA VAL A 367 -16.15 25.11 -7.14
C VAL A 367 -15.06 26.18 -7.20
N THR A 368 -15.10 27.12 -6.26
CA THR A 368 -14.06 28.14 -6.06
C THR A 368 -13.26 27.84 -4.80
N ALA A 369 -12.02 28.30 -4.74
CA ALA A 369 -11.21 28.21 -3.54
C ALA A 369 -11.87 28.95 -2.37
N PRO A 370 -11.84 28.39 -1.15
CA PRO A 370 -12.41 29.00 0.04
C PRO A 370 -11.67 30.26 0.49
#